data_3a8570b136d6b780c39c912a98e44007
#
_entry.id   3a8570b136d6b780c39c912a98e44007
#
_cell.length_a   1.000
_cell.length_b   1.000
_cell.length_c   1.000
_cell.angle_alpha   90.00
_cell.angle_beta   90.00
_cell.angle_gamma   90.00
#
_symmetry.space_group_name_H-M   'P 1'
#
loop_
_entity.id
_entity.type
_entity.pdbx_description
1 polymer ?
#
loop_
_entity_poly.entity_id
_entity_poly.type
_entity_poly.pdbx_seq_one_letter_code
_entity_poly.pdbx_strand_id
1 'polypeptide(L)'
;MLKWIAFAPAMLALVAAGAWAQQPPTVRVAGTVESFDGRVLAIKSVKLGEVKVNLTGDAAVFGVSKATIADVKPGAYIGVGAMPQSDGSQRALQVTLFAEVQRGVGEGFRPWDARPNSTMTNGAVEQTVAGVDGQVVMVKYKGGEQKVVIPPDAVILSYAVGDKSELKPGAHVAIIRALKKPDGSLEANRVNVGRGEVVPQ
;
A
#
# COMPACT_ATOMS: atom_id res chain seq x y z
N MET A 1 32.89 -53.97 49.54
CA MET A 1 33.04 -52.64 48.94
C MET A 1 32.34 -52.61 47.58
N LEU A 2 31.10 -52.16 47.54
CA LEU A 2 30.25 -52.14 46.32
C LEU A 2 30.18 -50.74 45.79
N LYS A 3 30.75 -50.50 44.60
CA LYS A 3 30.76 -49.15 43.91
C LYS A 3 29.48 -49.09 43.10
N TRP A 4 28.66 -48.15 43.46
CA TRP A 4 27.46 -47.72 42.67
C TRP A 4 27.89 -46.77 41.56
N ILE A 5 27.65 -47.17 40.30
CA ILE A 5 27.82 -46.32 39.12
C ILE A 5 26.47 -45.66 38.84
N ALA A 6 26.41 -44.34 39.01
CA ALA A 6 25.24 -43.52 38.68
C ALA A 6 25.23 -43.23 37.17
N PHE A 7 24.24 -43.74 36.49
CA PHE A 7 23.93 -43.33 35.09
C PHE A 7 23.09 -42.06 35.09
N ALA A 8 23.60 -41.00 34.56
CA ALA A 8 22.86 -39.76 34.29
C ALA A 8 22.25 -39.85 32.88
N PRO A 9 20.92 -39.63 32.69
CA PRO A 9 20.34 -39.55 31.35
C PRO A 9 20.64 -38.17 30.73
N ALA A 10 21.33 -38.16 29.59
CA ALA A 10 21.51 -36.99 28.78
C ALA A 10 20.17 -36.64 28.09
N MET A 11 19.54 -35.54 28.52
CA MET A 11 18.37 -34.97 27.85
C MET A 11 18.83 -34.27 26.55
N LEU A 12 18.51 -34.85 25.42
CA LEU A 12 18.71 -34.27 24.10
C LEU A 12 17.58 -33.26 23.86
N ALA A 13 17.86 -31.97 24.03
CA ALA A 13 16.93 -30.88 23.69
C ALA A 13 16.89 -30.72 22.16
N LEU A 14 15.81 -31.17 21.52
CA LEU A 14 15.52 -30.84 20.13
C LEU A 14 15.13 -29.34 20.05
N VAL A 15 16.03 -28.53 19.57
CA VAL A 15 15.74 -27.16 19.18
C VAL A 15 15.01 -27.19 17.84
N ALA A 16 13.68 -27.09 17.85
CA ALA A 16 12.88 -26.90 16.67
C ALA A 16 13.18 -25.48 16.15
N ALA A 17 14.07 -25.37 15.16
CA ALA A 17 14.26 -24.13 14.40
C ALA A 17 12.98 -23.86 13.60
N GLY A 18 12.13 -22.97 14.12
CA GLY A 18 10.97 -22.47 13.39
C GLY A 18 11.43 -21.84 12.09
N ALA A 19 11.13 -22.47 10.97
CA ALA A 19 11.32 -21.88 9.64
C ALA A 19 10.40 -20.64 9.54
N TRP A 20 10.95 -19.47 9.73
CA TRP A 20 10.29 -18.21 9.44
C TRP A 20 10.13 -18.16 7.92
N ALA A 21 8.92 -18.40 7.42
CA ALA A 21 8.61 -18.27 6.00
C ALA A 21 8.87 -16.82 5.60
N GLN A 22 10.02 -16.56 4.97
CA GLN A 22 10.33 -15.25 4.40
C GLN A 22 9.27 -14.95 3.34
N GLN A 23 8.56 -13.83 3.54
CA GLN A 23 7.62 -13.37 2.51
C GLN A 23 8.41 -13.15 1.21
N PRO A 24 7.90 -13.63 0.07
CA PRO A 24 8.60 -13.45 -1.20
C PRO A 24 8.86 -11.96 -1.46
N PRO A 25 10.03 -11.61 -2.02
CA PRO A 25 10.38 -10.22 -2.26
C PRO A 25 9.39 -9.58 -3.25
N THR A 26 8.96 -8.37 -2.93
CA THR A 26 8.08 -7.58 -3.80
C THR A 26 8.82 -6.39 -4.37
N VAL A 27 8.48 -6.02 -5.60
CA VAL A 27 9.03 -4.86 -6.32
C VAL A 27 7.90 -3.91 -6.65
N ARG A 28 8.13 -2.61 -6.46
CA ARG A 28 7.24 -1.58 -6.95
C ARG A 28 7.58 -1.29 -8.41
N VAL A 29 6.58 -1.37 -9.30
CA VAL A 29 6.70 -1.04 -10.71
C VAL A 29 5.77 0.13 -11.02
N ALA A 30 6.30 1.23 -11.55
CA ALA A 30 5.51 2.36 -12.01
C ALA A 30 6.07 2.86 -13.34
N GLY A 31 5.20 3.25 -14.24
CA GLY A 31 5.60 3.72 -15.57
C GLY A 31 4.42 3.85 -16.52
N THR A 32 4.73 3.83 -17.81
CA THR A 32 3.76 3.92 -18.89
C THR A 32 3.59 2.55 -19.56
N VAL A 33 2.35 2.16 -19.81
CA VAL A 33 2.03 0.92 -20.51
C VAL A 33 2.54 1.02 -21.95
N GLU A 34 3.30 0.03 -22.39
CA GLU A 34 3.70 -0.16 -23.80
C GLU A 34 2.74 -1.12 -24.51
N SER A 35 2.39 -2.22 -23.85
CA SER A 35 1.42 -3.18 -24.37
C SER A 35 0.80 -4.02 -23.25
N PHE A 36 -0.37 -4.57 -23.54
CA PHE A 36 -1.04 -5.56 -22.71
C PHE A 36 -1.74 -6.59 -23.61
N ASP A 37 -1.42 -7.86 -23.43
CA ASP A 37 -1.97 -8.97 -24.24
C ASP A 37 -3.12 -9.72 -23.53
N GLY A 38 -3.61 -9.18 -22.40
CA GLY A 38 -4.61 -9.83 -21.54
C GLY A 38 -4.01 -10.54 -20.35
N ARG A 39 -2.70 -10.83 -20.35
CA ARG A 39 -1.96 -11.50 -19.27
C ARG A 39 -0.65 -10.81 -18.91
N VAL A 40 0.15 -10.44 -19.90
CA VAL A 40 1.45 -9.80 -19.71
C VAL A 40 1.31 -8.30 -19.96
N LEU A 41 1.65 -7.52 -18.95
CA LEU A 41 1.69 -6.07 -19.00
C LEU A 41 3.14 -5.62 -19.19
N ALA A 42 3.46 -5.04 -20.35
CA ALA A 42 4.74 -4.41 -20.62
C ALA A 42 4.69 -2.94 -20.22
N ILE A 43 5.64 -2.52 -19.39
CA ILE A 43 5.69 -1.18 -18.77
C ILE A 43 7.06 -0.57 -19.01
N LYS A 44 7.09 0.65 -19.54
CA LYS A 44 8.29 1.48 -19.58
C LYS A 44 8.40 2.24 -18.26
N SER A 45 9.28 1.75 -17.39
CA SER A 45 9.52 2.34 -16.07
C SER A 45 10.73 3.26 -16.09
N VAL A 46 10.63 4.44 -15.47
CA VAL A 46 11.76 5.37 -15.34
C VAL A 46 12.88 4.78 -14.48
N LYS A 47 12.53 3.96 -13.47
CA LYS A 47 13.51 3.40 -12.53
C LYS A 47 14.07 2.04 -12.97
N LEU A 48 13.27 1.23 -13.66
CA LEU A 48 13.59 -0.18 -13.95
C LEU A 48 13.81 -0.46 -15.45
N GLY A 49 13.60 0.54 -16.33
CA GLY A 49 13.62 0.34 -17.78
C GLY A 49 12.37 -0.39 -18.27
N GLU A 50 12.50 -1.22 -19.27
CA GLU A 50 11.41 -2.06 -19.78
C GLU A 50 11.17 -3.24 -18.84
N VAL A 51 9.94 -3.35 -18.33
CA VAL A 51 9.55 -4.37 -17.35
C VAL A 51 8.29 -5.08 -17.84
N LYS A 52 8.30 -6.41 -17.77
CA LYS A 52 7.13 -7.24 -18.03
C LYS A 52 6.60 -7.78 -16.71
N VAL A 53 5.30 -7.61 -16.48
CA VAL A 53 4.61 -8.11 -15.30
C VAL A 53 3.47 -9.03 -15.71
N ASN A 54 3.48 -10.26 -15.22
CA ASN A 54 2.39 -11.21 -15.41
C ASN A 54 1.23 -10.83 -14.47
N LEU A 55 0.06 -10.57 -15.00
CA LEU A 55 -1.14 -10.36 -14.19
C LEU A 55 -1.82 -11.69 -13.91
N THR A 56 -2.22 -11.92 -12.67
CA THR A 56 -3.05 -13.09 -12.35
C THR A 56 -4.41 -12.99 -13.05
N GLY A 57 -5.09 -14.13 -13.21
CA GLY A 57 -6.39 -14.16 -13.89
C GLY A 57 -7.43 -13.24 -13.25
N ASP A 58 -7.40 -13.16 -11.92
CA ASP A 58 -8.25 -12.35 -11.04
C ASP A 58 -7.67 -10.96 -10.73
N ALA A 59 -6.62 -10.54 -11.42
CA ALA A 59 -5.98 -9.26 -11.15
C ALA A 59 -6.97 -8.10 -11.22
N ALA A 60 -7.05 -7.36 -10.10
CA ALA A 60 -7.92 -6.19 -9.98
C ALA A 60 -7.24 -4.96 -10.60
N VAL A 61 -8.00 -4.18 -11.34
CA VAL A 61 -7.59 -2.87 -11.86
C VAL A 61 -8.34 -1.79 -11.07
N PHE A 62 -7.61 -0.77 -10.63
CA PHE A 62 -8.19 0.40 -9.97
C PHE A 62 -7.80 1.66 -10.74
N GLY A 63 -8.81 2.38 -11.22
CA GLY A 63 -8.63 3.71 -11.79
C GLY A 63 -8.38 4.73 -10.69
N VAL A 64 -7.36 5.57 -10.88
CA VAL A 64 -6.95 6.61 -9.93
C VAL A 64 -7.21 7.97 -10.55
N SER A 65 -8.02 8.78 -9.90
CA SER A 65 -8.40 10.13 -10.33
C SER A 65 -8.04 11.17 -9.26
N LYS A 66 -7.89 12.43 -9.64
CA LYS A 66 -7.86 13.54 -8.69
C LYS A 66 -9.18 13.60 -7.94
N ALA A 67 -9.09 13.91 -6.66
CA ALA A 67 -10.23 14.19 -5.80
C ALA A 67 -10.01 15.49 -5.03
N THR A 68 -11.00 15.93 -4.29
CA THR A 68 -10.99 17.16 -3.53
C THR A 68 -11.18 16.92 -2.05
N ILE A 69 -10.90 17.92 -1.24
CA ILE A 69 -11.12 17.87 0.20
C ILE A 69 -12.61 17.61 0.55
N ALA A 70 -13.54 18.05 -0.30
CA ALA A 70 -14.97 17.84 -0.14
C ALA A 70 -15.38 16.35 -0.26
N ASP A 71 -14.53 15.52 -0.86
CA ASP A 71 -14.74 14.08 -0.98
C ASP A 71 -14.32 13.31 0.28
N VAL A 72 -13.53 13.93 1.16
CA VAL A 72 -13.09 13.37 2.45
C VAL A 72 -14.20 13.57 3.48
N LYS A 73 -15.15 12.64 3.53
CA LYS A 73 -16.36 12.70 4.34
C LYS A 73 -16.36 11.64 5.43
N PRO A 74 -17.11 11.85 6.55
CA PRO A 74 -17.37 10.79 7.52
C PRO A 74 -17.85 9.50 6.86
N GLY A 75 -17.30 8.38 7.30
CA GLY A 75 -17.56 7.06 6.73
C GLY A 75 -16.65 6.67 5.56
N ALA A 76 -15.97 7.61 4.89
CA ALA A 76 -14.99 7.27 3.86
C ALA A 76 -13.83 6.47 4.44
N TYR A 77 -13.33 5.45 3.71
CA TYR A 77 -12.11 4.76 4.06
C TYR A 77 -10.95 5.38 3.31
N ILE A 78 -9.97 5.89 4.05
CA ILE A 78 -8.85 6.66 3.49
C ILE A 78 -7.50 6.10 3.91
N GLY A 79 -6.49 6.34 3.07
CA GLY A 79 -5.09 6.21 3.41
C GLY A 79 -4.44 7.58 3.42
N VAL A 80 -3.73 7.91 4.48
CA VAL A 80 -3.07 9.20 4.63
C VAL A 80 -1.58 9.00 4.80
N GLY A 81 -0.81 9.43 3.80
CA GLY A 81 0.63 9.62 3.93
C GLY A 81 0.90 10.99 4.55
N ALA A 82 1.59 11.05 5.68
CA ALA A 82 1.70 12.27 6.47
C ALA A 82 3.06 12.44 7.16
N MET A 83 3.31 13.66 7.65
CA MET A 83 4.42 13.99 8.54
C MET A 83 3.89 14.21 9.95
N PRO A 84 4.48 13.56 10.97
CA PRO A 84 4.17 13.83 12.37
C PRO A 84 4.43 15.29 12.74
N GLN A 85 3.55 15.86 13.57
CA GLN A 85 3.68 17.20 14.12
C GLN A 85 4.01 17.15 15.61
N SER A 86 4.52 18.25 16.16
CA SER A 86 4.90 18.36 17.58
C SER A 86 3.72 18.23 18.54
N ASP A 87 2.50 18.51 18.08
CA ASP A 87 1.25 18.37 18.85
C ASP A 87 0.65 16.95 18.80
N GLY A 88 1.37 15.98 18.18
CA GLY A 88 0.92 14.60 18.00
C GLY A 88 -0.01 14.41 16.80
N SER A 89 -0.44 15.47 16.13
CA SER A 89 -1.21 15.34 14.88
C SER A 89 -0.34 14.91 13.70
N GLN A 90 -0.98 14.55 12.61
CA GLN A 90 -0.35 14.17 11.35
C GLN A 90 -0.71 15.20 10.27
N ARG A 91 0.28 15.84 9.65
CA ARG A 91 0.06 16.73 8.51
C ARG A 91 0.10 15.93 7.21
N ALA A 92 -1.03 15.86 6.52
CA ALA A 92 -1.16 15.09 5.30
C ALA A 92 -0.28 15.65 4.17
N LEU A 93 0.42 14.75 3.49
CA LEU A 93 1.11 14.97 2.22
C LEU A 93 0.22 14.51 1.07
N GLN A 94 -0.43 13.36 1.29
CA GLN A 94 -1.32 12.74 0.34
C GLN A 94 -2.46 12.04 1.08
N VAL A 95 -3.65 12.17 0.53
CA VAL A 95 -4.84 11.42 0.96
C VAL A 95 -5.32 10.56 -0.20
N THR A 96 -5.58 9.30 0.07
CA THR A 96 -6.16 8.36 -0.89
C THR A 96 -7.54 7.94 -0.40
N LEU A 97 -8.58 8.27 -1.15
CA LEU A 97 -9.92 7.71 -0.93
C LEU A 97 -9.97 6.33 -1.61
N PHE A 98 -10.13 5.30 -0.82
CA PHE A 98 -10.23 3.93 -1.33
C PHE A 98 -11.64 3.64 -1.84
N ALA A 99 -11.73 2.81 -2.90
CA ALA A 99 -13.00 2.22 -3.28
C ALA A 99 -13.57 1.35 -2.15
N GLU A 100 -14.89 1.23 -2.03
CA GLU A 100 -15.50 0.49 -0.92
C GLU A 100 -15.04 -0.97 -0.84
N VAL A 101 -14.80 -1.63 -1.97
CA VAL A 101 -14.22 -2.98 -2.03
C VAL A 101 -12.81 -3.09 -1.45
N GLN A 102 -12.16 -1.97 -1.20
CA GLN A 102 -10.82 -1.88 -0.60
C GLN A 102 -10.86 -1.53 0.90
N ARG A 103 -12.06 -1.38 1.48
CA ARG A 103 -12.20 -1.10 2.92
C ARG A 103 -11.45 -2.15 3.74
N GLY A 104 -10.66 -1.69 4.73
CA GLY A 104 -9.81 -2.54 5.54
C GLY A 104 -8.41 -2.83 4.97
N VAL A 105 -8.14 -2.46 3.71
CA VAL A 105 -6.81 -2.69 3.11
C VAL A 105 -5.74 -1.89 3.85
N GLY A 106 -4.76 -2.61 4.42
CA GLY A 106 -3.62 -2.02 5.14
C GLY A 106 -4.04 -1.17 6.34
N GLU A 107 -5.18 -1.48 6.99
CA GLU A 107 -5.68 -0.76 8.14
C GLU A 107 -4.63 -0.62 9.24
N GLY A 108 -4.56 0.55 9.85
CA GLY A 108 -3.64 0.85 10.94
C GLY A 108 -2.73 2.04 10.68
N PHE A 109 -1.85 2.27 11.66
CA PHE A 109 -0.81 3.31 11.65
C PHE A 109 0.56 2.66 11.60
N ARG A 110 1.45 3.15 10.70
CA ARG A 110 2.78 2.59 10.48
C ARG A 110 3.74 3.60 9.84
N PRO A 111 5.07 3.38 9.90
CA PRO A 111 6.01 4.12 9.09
C PRO A 111 5.68 4.02 7.59
N TRP A 112 5.97 5.08 6.85
CA TRP A 112 5.82 5.13 5.39
C TRP A 112 7.19 5.32 4.73
N ASP A 113 7.41 4.63 3.62
CA ASP A 113 8.69 4.57 2.92
C ASP A 113 8.87 5.66 1.85
N ALA A 114 7.82 6.46 1.58
CA ALA A 114 7.89 7.51 0.54
C ALA A 114 8.78 8.69 0.92
N ARG A 115 8.89 9.00 2.22
CA ARG A 115 9.79 10.03 2.77
C ARG A 115 10.35 9.61 4.13
N PRO A 116 11.57 10.03 4.49
CA PRO A 116 12.09 9.83 5.85
C PRO A 116 11.12 10.40 6.90
N ASN A 117 10.94 9.64 7.99
CA ASN A 117 10.07 9.99 9.13
C ASN A 117 8.58 10.18 8.80
N SER A 118 8.14 9.83 7.59
CA SER A 118 6.73 9.88 7.24
C SER A 118 5.97 8.65 7.74
N THR A 119 4.67 8.81 7.87
CA THR A 119 3.74 7.79 8.36
C THR A 119 2.62 7.52 7.37
N MET A 120 2.03 6.35 7.46
CA MET A 120 0.83 5.98 6.73
C MET A 120 -0.25 5.55 7.72
N THR A 121 -1.40 6.21 7.65
CA THR A 121 -2.61 5.84 8.39
C THR A 121 -3.68 5.41 7.42
N ASN A 122 -4.15 4.17 7.53
CA ASN A 122 -5.33 3.71 6.79
C ASN A 122 -6.46 3.44 7.78
N GLY A 123 -7.62 4.04 7.54
CA GLY A 123 -8.77 3.91 8.42
C GLY A 123 -10.00 4.61 7.89
N ALA A 124 -11.07 4.55 8.68
CA ALA A 124 -12.31 5.26 8.38
C ALA A 124 -12.26 6.70 8.92
N VAL A 125 -12.77 7.64 8.16
CA VAL A 125 -12.99 9.01 8.62
C VAL A 125 -14.17 8.98 9.60
N GLU A 126 -13.93 9.35 10.84
CA GLU A 126 -14.98 9.41 11.87
C GLU A 126 -15.60 10.81 11.93
N GLN A 127 -14.76 11.84 11.93
CA GLN A 127 -15.18 13.25 11.98
C GLN A 127 -14.34 14.10 11.04
N THR A 128 -14.96 15.17 10.57
CA THR A 128 -14.30 16.24 9.81
C THR A 128 -14.66 17.59 10.40
N VAL A 129 -13.66 18.44 10.63
CA VAL A 129 -13.84 19.80 11.18
C VAL A 129 -13.02 20.77 10.34
N ALA A 130 -13.57 21.93 10.06
CA ALA A 130 -12.79 23.03 9.46
C ALA A 130 -11.71 23.49 10.46
N GLY A 131 -10.47 23.56 10.01
CA GLY A 131 -9.33 24.07 10.79
C GLY A 131 -8.72 25.32 10.16
N VAL A 132 -7.85 25.98 10.91
CA VAL A 132 -7.19 27.21 10.46
C VAL A 132 -6.26 26.93 9.26
N ASP A 133 -5.56 25.78 9.30
CA ASP A 133 -4.57 25.39 8.27
C ASP A 133 -5.07 24.30 7.31
N GLY A 134 -6.39 24.17 7.16
CA GLY A 134 -7.02 23.15 6.33
C GLY A 134 -8.11 22.40 7.08
N GLN A 135 -8.50 21.23 6.55
CA GLN A 135 -9.50 20.36 7.19
C GLN A 135 -8.82 19.42 8.19
N VAL A 136 -9.38 19.33 9.40
CA VAL A 136 -8.97 18.35 10.40
C VAL A 136 -9.90 17.16 10.35
N VAL A 137 -9.34 15.97 10.25
CA VAL A 137 -10.10 14.71 10.25
C VAL A 137 -9.60 13.79 11.35
N MET A 138 -10.51 13.06 11.96
CA MET A 138 -10.18 11.93 12.85
C MET A 138 -10.29 10.66 12.03
N VAL A 139 -9.17 9.93 11.90
CA VAL A 139 -9.08 8.68 11.17
C VAL A 139 -8.98 7.54 12.17
N LYS A 140 -10.02 6.73 12.23
CA LYS A 140 -10.13 5.58 13.14
C LYS A 140 -9.76 4.29 12.45
N TYR A 141 -8.99 3.45 13.13
CA TYR A 141 -8.56 2.13 12.68
C TYR A 141 -8.54 1.15 13.86
N LYS A 142 -8.40 -0.14 13.58
CA LYS A 142 -8.28 -1.15 14.64
C LYS A 142 -7.04 -0.90 15.50
N GLY A 143 -7.28 -0.57 16.77
CA GLY A 143 -6.21 -0.29 17.75
C GLY A 143 -5.91 1.18 17.99
N GLY A 144 -6.64 2.14 17.34
CA GLY A 144 -6.46 3.56 17.65
C GLY A 144 -7.10 4.51 16.66
N GLU A 145 -6.74 5.77 16.82
CA GLU A 145 -7.17 6.85 15.94
C GLU A 145 -6.02 7.84 15.73
N GLN A 146 -6.08 8.60 14.65
CA GLN A 146 -5.13 9.67 14.35
C GLN A 146 -5.87 10.96 13.99
N LYS A 147 -5.43 12.05 14.61
CA LYS A 147 -5.79 13.40 14.19
C LYS A 147 -4.95 13.79 12.99
N VAL A 148 -5.58 14.04 11.86
CA VAL A 148 -4.91 14.41 10.61
C VAL A 148 -5.34 15.80 10.19
N VAL A 149 -4.36 16.66 9.92
CA VAL A 149 -4.57 17.96 9.27
C VAL A 149 -4.33 17.78 7.78
N ILE A 150 -5.33 18.05 6.97
CA ILE A 150 -5.23 18.00 5.49
C ILE A 150 -5.12 19.44 5.00
N PRO A 151 -3.90 19.89 4.67
CA PRO A 151 -3.69 21.25 4.19
C PRO A 151 -4.20 21.42 2.75
N PRO A 152 -4.41 22.65 2.29
CA PRO A 152 -4.93 22.91 0.94
C PRO A 152 -4.04 22.39 -0.21
N ASP A 153 -2.74 22.23 0.06
CA ASP A 153 -1.74 21.73 -0.89
C ASP A 153 -1.58 20.21 -0.88
N ALA A 154 -2.31 19.49 -0.02
CA ALA A 154 -2.28 18.03 0.01
C ALA A 154 -2.81 17.44 -1.30
N VAL A 155 -2.12 16.43 -1.81
CA VAL A 155 -2.59 15.66 -2.97
C VAL A 155 -3.72 14.73 -2.53
N ILE A 156 -4.90 14.87 -3.15
CA ILE A 156 -6.04 13.99 -2.84
C ILE A 156 -6.38 13.18 -4.08
N LEU A 157 -6.37 11.87 -3.92
CA LEU A 157 -6.65 10.88 -4.98
C LEU A 157 -7.84 10.02 -4.58
N SER A 158 -8.63 9.62 -5.58
CA SER A 158 -9.73 8.68 -5.42
C SER A 158 -9.48 7.43 -6.23
N TYR A 159 -9.68 6.27 -5.62
CA TYR A 159 -9.60 4.97 -6.27
C TYR A 159 -11.01 4.45 -6.55
N ALA A 160 -11.23 4.00 -7.77
CA ALA A 160 -12.47 3.34 -8.19
C ALA A 160 -12.14 2.01 -8.86
N VAL A 161 -13.06 1.05 -8.79
CA VAL A 161 -12.94 -0.20 -9.56
C VAL A 161 -12.83 0.16 -11.03
N GLY A 162 -11.82 -0.39 -11.69
CA GLY A 162 -11.51 -0.21 -13.10
C GLY A 162 -11.63 -1.53 -13.86
N ASP A 163 -11.24 -1.48 -15.13
CA ASP A 163 -11.26 -2.61 -16.04
C ASP A 163 -9.92 -2.81 -16.74
N LYS A 164 -9.62 -4.04 -17.17
CA LYS A 164 -8.38 -4.37 -17.88
C LYS A 164 -8.23 -3.63 -19.22
N SER A 165 -9.32 -3.15 -19.81
CA SER A 165 -9.29 -2.30 -21.02
C SER A 165 -8.65 -0.93 -20.79
N GLU A 166 -8.50 -0.50 -19.53
CA GLU A 166 -7.76 0.71 -19.18
C GLU A 166 -6.22 0.53 -19.31
N LEU A 167 -5.73 -0.73 -19.36
CA LEU A 167 -4.31 -1.07 -19.53
C LEU A 167 -3.88 -0.96 -20.99
N LYS A 168 -4.08 0.18 -21.61
CA LYS A 168 -3.76 0.46 -23.02
C LYS A 168 -2.46 1.24 -23.16
N PRO A 169 -1.77 1.15 -24.31
CA PRO A 169 -0.57 1.92 -24.57
C PRO A 169 -0.74 3.41 -24.22
N GLY A 170 0.26 3.96 -23.53
CA GLY A 170 0.25 5.33 -23.04
C GLY A 170 -0.39 5.53 -21.67
N ALA A 171 -1.12 4.58 -21.11
CA ALA A 171 -1.68 4.70 -19.77
C ALA A 171 -0.58 4.70 -18.70
N HIS A 172 -0.68 5.60 -17.71
CA HIS A 172 0.19 5.58 -16.54
C HIS A 172 -0.29 4.54 -15.54
N VAL A 173 0.62 3.69 -15.08
CA VAL A 173 0.28 2.61 -14.14
C VAL A 173 1.25 2.55 -12.97
N ALA A 174 0.74 2.06 -11.84
CA ALA A 174 1.57 1.65 -10.70
C ALA A 174 1.11 0.32 -10.13
N ILE A 175 2.07 -0.57 -9.93
CA ILE A 175 1.94 -1.83 -9.22
C ILE A 175 2.75 -1.71 -7.93
N ILE A 176 2.08 -1.62 -6.80
CA ILE A 176 2.73 -1.34 -5.51
C ILE A 176 3.55 -2.55 -5.03
N ARG A 177 3.09 -3.75 -5.34
CA ARG A 177 3.69 -5.01 -4.88
C ARG A 177 3.63 -6.04 -6.01
N ALA A 178 4.57 -5.98 -6.94
CA ALA A 178 4.81 -7.06 -7.88
C ALA A 178 5.67 -8.13 -7.21
N LEU A 179 5.20 -9.36 -7.14
CA LEU A 179 5.90 -10.48 -6.56
C LEU A 179 7.03 -10.92 -7.49
N LYS A 180 8.25 -10.94 -6.98
CA LYS A 180 9.39 -11.48 -7.72
C LYS A 180 9.45 -13.00 -7.53
N LYS A 181 9.28 -13.73 -8.62
CA LYS A 181 9.36 -15.20 -8.63
C LYS A 181 10.82 -15.67 -8.63
N PRO A 182 11.09 -16.94 -8.28
CA PRO A 182 12.45 -17.51 -8.31
C PRO A 182 13.13 -17.45 -9.68
N ASP A 183 12.35 -17.50 -10.76
CA ASP A 183 12.83 -17.37 -12.15
C ASP A 183 13.11 -15.91 -12.57
N GLY A 184 12.94 -14.96 -11.64
CA GLY A 184 13.13 -13.54 -11.88
C GLY A 184 11.92 -12.83 -12.48
N SER A 185 10.87 -13.54 -12.91
CA SER A 185 9.65 -12.93 -13.43
C SER A 185 8.88 -12.17 -12.34
N LEU A 186 8.10 -11.18 -12.77
CA LEU A 186 7.23 -10.41 -11.89
C LEU A 186 5.77 -10.83 -12.09
N GLU A 187 5.04 -10.96 -11.00
CA GLU A 187 3.61 -11.28 -10.99
C GLU A 187 2.84 -10.28 -10.12
N ALA A 188 1.66 -9.88 -10.57
CA ALA A 188 0.82 -8.97 -9.80
C ALA A 188 -0.67 -9.36 -9.90
N ASN A 189 -1.37 -9.18 -8.79
CA ASN A 189 -2.83 -9.35 -8.70
C ASN A 189 -3.56 -8.00 -8.61
N ARG A 190 -2.84 -6.87 -8.75
CA ARG A 190 -3.43 -5.54 -8.68
C ARG A 190 -2.61 -4.55 -9.51
N VAL A 191 -3.32 -3.70 -10.27
CA VAL A 191 -2.74 -2.59 -11.02
C VAL A 191 -3.57 -1.32 -10.74
N ASN A 192 -2.90 -0.22 -10.45
CA ASN A 192 -3.50 1.11 -10.39
C ASN A 192 -3.24 1.82 -11.72
N VAL A 193 -4.29 2.36 -12.34
CA VAL A 193 -4.23 3.09 -13.61
C VAL A 193 -4.60 4.53 -13.40
N GLY A 194 -3.76 5.46 -13.83
CA GLY A 194 -4.06 6.88 -13.79
C GLY A 194 -5.15 7.25 -14.80
N ARG A 195 -6.13 8.00 -14.35
CA ARG A 195 -7.18 8.60 -15.19
C ARG A 195 -6.93 10.10 -15.36
N GLY A 196 -7.12 10.61 -16.58
CA GLY A 196 -6.70 11.97 -16.92
C GLY A 196 -5.19 12.12 -16.82
N GLU A 197 -4.73 13.17 -16.16
CA GLU A 197 -3.29 13.48 -15.97
C GLU A 197 -2.68 12.86 -14.71
N VAL A 198 -3.39 11.95 -14.04
CA VAL A 198 -2.89 11.35 -12.80
C VAL A 198 -1.83 10.30 -13.12
N VAL A 199 -0.66 10.48 -12.52
CA VAL A 199 0.39 9.45 -12.48
C VAL A 199 0.29 8.75 -11.13
N PRO A 200 -0.20 7.49 -11.08
CA PRO A 200 -0.32 6.77 -9.82
C PRO A 200 1.06 6.45 -9.23
N GLN A 201 1.15 6.51 -7.91
CA GLN A 201 2.39 6.25 -7.16
C GLN A 201 2.31 4.95 -6.37
#